data_7a6fabf04ffd6ce55c8e5371616a4d2f
#
_entry.id   7a6fabf04ffd6ce55c8e5371616a4d2f
#
_cell.length_a   1.000
_cell.length_b   1.000
_cell.length_c   1.000
_cell.angle_alpha   90.00
_cell.angle_beta   90.00
_cell.angle_gamma   90.00
#
_symmetry.space_group_name_H-M   'P 1'
#
loop_
_entity.id
_entity.type
_entity.pdbx_description
1 polymer ?
#
loop_
_entity_poly.entity_id
_entity_poly.type
_entity_poly.pdbx_seq_one_letter_code
_entity_poly.pdbx_strand_id
1 'polypeptide(L)'
;MDEKIAKLKEWIDGSDNIVFFGGAGVSTESGIPDFRSVDGLYNQQYKYPPETILSHTFFLSETEEFYRFYRAKMLALDAKPNAAHLKLAEWEREGKCRAVVTQNIDGLHQKAGSKEVLELHGSVLRNYCMRCRKPYPVEDIAKGTGIPRCSCGGIIKPDVVLYEEGLDSYTINKSVDYNSKADILIIGGTSLAVYPAAGLIDYYRGNKLVLVNKSPTPADRRADLVIHAPIGEVFSQL
;
A
#
# COMPACT_ATOMS: atom_id res chain seq x y z
N MET A 1 7.06 12.00 -22.82
CA MET A 1 6.01 11.37 -22.01
C MET A 1 5.16 10.46 -22.88
N ASP A 2 4.57 10.97 -23.93
CA ASP A 2 3.63 10.25 -24.80
C ASP A 2 4.16 8.94 -25.42
N GLU A 3 5.42 8.92 -25.89
CA GLU A 3 6.04 7.70 -26.40
C GLU A 3 6.19 6.60 -25.34
N LYS A 4 6.48 6.99 -24.08
CA LYS A 4 6.59 6.02 -22.97
C LYS A 4 5.24 5.46 -22.58
N ILE A 5 4.20 6.29 -22.59
CA ILE A 5 2.82 5.87 -22.32
C ILE A 5 2.31 4.97 -23.46
N ALA A 6 2.59 5.31 -24.72
CA ALA A 6 2.25 4.47 -25.85
C ALA A 6 2.92 3.09 -25.77
N LYS A 7 4.22 3.04 -25.41
CA LYS A 7 4.94 1.78 -25.19
C LYS A 7 4.35 0.98 -24.03
N LEU A 8 4.01 1.63 -22.92
CA LEU A 8 3.37 0.96 -21.79
C LEU A 8 2.02 0.36 -22.20
N LYS A 9 1.22 1.11 -22.94
CA LYS A 9 -0.07 0.64 -23.46
C LYS A 9 0.10 -0.58 -24.39
N GLU A 10 1.04 -0.53 -25.33
CA GLU A 10 1.37 -1.67 -26.19
C GLU A 10 1.71 -2.93 -25.38
N TRP A 11 2.51 -2.79 -24.33
CA TRP A 11 2.86 -3.91 -23.46
C TRP A 11 1.65 -4.47 -22.70
N ILE A 12 0.81 -3.59 -22.16
CA ILE A 12 -0.42 -3.97 -21.44
C ILE A 12 -1.42 -4.65 -22.37
N ASP A 13 -1.58 -4.14 -23.59
CA ASP A 13 -2.50 -4.73 -24.57
C ASP A 13 -2.07 -6.12 -24.99
N GLY A 14 -0.77 -6.39 -25.00
CA GLY A 14 -0.15 -7.68 -25.37
C GLY A 14 0.03 -8.65 -24.20
N SER A 15 -0.50 -8.39 -23.00
CA SER A 15 -0.32 -9.26 -21.82
C SER A 15 -1.63 -9.53 -21.09
N ASP A 16 -1.76 -10.73 -20.54
CA ASP A 16 -2.81 -11.14 -19.62
C ASP A 16 -2.26 -11.59 -18.25
N ASN A 17 -1.01 -11.22 -17.95
CA ASN A 17 -0.34 -11.57 -16.70
C ASN A 17 0.47 -10.39 -16.13
N ILE A 18 -0.25 -9.32 -15.77
CA ILE A 18 0.31 -8.12 -15.18
C ILE A 18 0.20 -8.23 -13.66
N VAL A 19 1.26 -7.91 -12.95
CA VAL A 19 1.25 -7.70 -11.50
C VAL A 19 1.61 -6.25 -11.19
N PHE A 20 0.88 -5.66 -10.28
CA PHE A 20 1.16 -4.31 -9.79
C PHE A 20 1.75 -4.37 -8.38
N PHE A 21 2.84 -3.62 -8.15
CA PHE A 21 3.44 -3.42 -6.84
C PHE A 21 3.40 -1.95 -6.47
N GLY A 22 2.67 -1.59 -5.41
CA GLY A 22 2.40 -0.20 -5.05
C GLY A 22 2.71 0.16 -3.61
N GLY A 23 2.90 1.48 -3.40
CA GLY A 23 3.09 2.09 -2.08
C GLY A 23 2.25 3.35 -1.89
N ALA A 24 2.55 4.15 -0.87
CA ALA A 24 1.75 5.29 -0.42
C ALA A 24 1.53 6.36 -1.50
N GLY A 25 2.47 6.52 -2.43
CA GLY A 25 2.33 7.45 -3.55
C GLY A 25 1.17 7.12 -4.51
N VAL A 26 0.63 5.90 -4.49
CA VAL A 26 -0.58 5.55 -5.26
C VAL A 26 -1.81 6.29 -4.73
N SER A 27 -1.86 6.55 -3.43
CA SER A 27 -3.03 7.16 -2.76
C SER A 27 -2.92 8.68 -2.57
N THR A 28 -1.82 9.32 -2.99
CA THR A 28 -1.65 10.78 -2.87
C THR A 28 -2.70 11.54 -3.68
N GLU A 29 -3.05 11.06 -4.87
CA GLU A 29 -4.12 11.63 -5.71
C GLU A 29 -5.54 11.33 -5.17
N SER A 30 -5.63 10.54 -4.09
CA SER A 30 -6.85 10.32 -3.30
C SER A 30 -6.91 11.19 -2.04
N GLY A 31 -5.94 12.10 -1.85
CA GLY A 31 -5.85 12.99 -0.70
C GLY A 31 -5.20 12.35 0.54
N ILE A 32 -4.60 11.16 0.43
CA ILE A 32 -3.85 10.53 1.52
C ILE A 32 -2.37 10.89 1.35
N PRO A 33 -1.76 11.64 2.28
CA PRO A 33 -0.35 11.98 2.19
C PRO A 33 0.51 10.71 2.27
N ASP A 34 1.57 10.67 1.49
CA ASP A 34 2.59 9.63 1.67
C ASP A 34 3.45 9.91 2.91
N PHE A 35 4.45 9.06 3.17
CA PHE A 35 5.27 9.19 4.37
C PHE A 35 6.47 10.12 4.19
N ARG A 36 7.08 10.20 2.99
CA ARG A 36 8.43 10.70 2.78
C ARG A 36 8.54 11.92 1.85
N SER A 37 7.50 12.25 1.09
CA SER A 37 7.51 13.47 0.26
C SER A 37 7.62 14.74 1.13
N VAL A 38 7.82 15.88 0.51
CA VAL A 38 7.94 17.17 1.21
C VAL A 38 6.74 17.43 2.13
N ASP A 39 5.53 17.04 1.68
CA ASP A 39 4.28 17.18 2.42
C ASP A 39 3.90 15.88 3.17
N GLY A 40 4.79 14.89 3.17
CA GLY A 40 4.57 13.58 3.76
C GLY A 40 4.55 13.61 5.30
N LEU A 41 4.03 12.53 5.87
CA LEU A 41 3.85 12.42 7.32
C LEU A 41 5.16 12.60 8.10
N TYR A 42 6.31 12.14 7.58
CA TYR A 42 7.59 12.24 8.26
C TYR A 42 8.17 13.67 8.28
N ASN A 43 7.69 14.55 7.43
CA ASN A 43 8.13 15.95 7.37
C ASN A 43 7.23 16.88 8.20
N GLN A 44 6.19 16.37 8.87
CA GLN A 44 5.36 17.12 9.79
C GLN A 44 5.94 17.13 11.21
N GLN A 45 5.63 18.17 11.99
CA GLN A 45 6.10 18.27 13.38
C GLN A 45 5.23 17.44 14.32
N TYR A 46 5.86 16.46 15.00
CA TYR A 46 5.26 15.64 16.03
C TYR A 46 6.15 15.60 17.29
N LYS A 47 5.56 15.22 18.42
CA LYS A 47 6.31 15.00 19.68
C LYS A 47 7.34 13.87 19.54
N TYR A 48 7.03 12.85 18.73
CA TYR A 48 7.90 11.73 18.40
C TYR A 48 7.90 11.51 16.88
N PRO A 49 8.98 11.00 16.28
CA PRO A 49 8.98 10.62 14.87
C PRO A 49 7.86 9.62 14.57
N PRO A 50 7.19 9.72 13.41
CA PRO A 50 6.12 8.77 13.05
C PRO A 50 6.54 7.32 13.04
N GLU A 51 7.78 6.98 12.67
CA GLU A 51 8.31 5.62 12.76
C GLU A 51 8.36 5.12 14.21
N THR A 52 8.66 6.00 15.15
CA THR A 52 8.62 5.66 16.58
C THR A 52 7.19 5.41 17.04
N ILE A 53 6.26 6.31 16.71
CA ILE A 53 4.85 6.17 17.11
C ILE A 53 4.23 4.91 16.51
N LEU A 54 4.58 4.58 15.27
CA LEU A 54 4.06 3.40 14.55
C LEU A 54 4.88 2.13 14.80
N SER A 55 5.66 2.07 15.90
CA SER A 55 6.40 0.86 16.30
C SER A 55 5.59 0.01 17.28
N HIS A 56 5.88 -1.29 17.30
CA HIS A 56 5.30 -2.24 18.26
C HIS A 56 5.61 -1.87 19.72
N THR A 57 6.86 -1.51 19.98
CA THR A 57 7.29 -1.08 21.31
C THR A 57 6.54 0.15 21.80
N PHE A 58 6.37 1.17 20.96
CA PHE A 58 5.60 2.38 21.31
C PHE A 58 4.12 2.06 21.52
N PHE A 59 3.54 1.23 20.65
CA PHE A 59 2.15 0.78 20.82
C PHE A 59 1.90 0.14 22.18
N LEU A 60 2.84 -0.65 22.70
CA LEU A 60 2.71 -1.31 24.01
C LEU A 60 2.94 -0.36 25.18
N SER A 61 3.91 0.55 25.07
CA SER A 61 4.30 1.46 26.17
C SER A 61 3.46 2.73 26.24
N GLU A 62 3.08 3.28 25.11
CA GLU A 62 2.38 4.57 24.96
C GLU A 62 1.08 4.40 24.16
N THR A 63 0.27 3.38 24.49
CA THR A 63 -0.91 2.94 23.73
C THR A 63 -1.90 4.07 23.48
N GLU A 64 -2.13 4.97 24.46
CA GLU A 64 -3.07 6.09 24.32
C GLU A 64 -2.59 7.11 23.29
N GLU A 65 -1.28 7.45 23.33
CA GLU A 65 -0.66 8.36 22.38
C GLU A 65 -0.64 7.78 20.97
N PHE A 66 -0.36 6.46 20.85
CA PHE A 66 -0.49 5.73 19.59
C PHE A 66 -1.88 5.93 19.00
N TYR A 67 -2.98 5.71 19.76
CA TYR A 67 -4.33 5.84 19.22
C TYR A 67 -4.72 7.28 18.92
N ARG A 68 -4.19 8.25 19.65
CA ARG A 68 -4.38 9.67 19.33
C ARG A 68 -3.79 10.00 17.95
N PHE A 69 -2.56 9.58 17.69
CA PHE A 69 -1.90 9.74 16.40
C PHE A 69 -2.61 8.93 15.30
N TYR A 70 -2.88 7.65 15.57
CA TYR A 70 -3.48 6.74 14.62
C TYR A 70 -4.82 7.25 14.08
N ARG A 71 -5.71 7.70 14.96
CA ARG A 71 -7.00 8.28 14.55
C ARG A 71 -6.84 9.57 13.75
N ALA A 72 -5.89 10.40 14.13
CA ALA A 72 -5.71 11.71 13.49
C ALA A 72 -5.02 11.61 12.12
N LYS A 73 -4.18 10.59 11.90
CA LYS A 73 -3.26 10.56 10.75
C LYS A 73 -3.35 9.31 9.87
N MET A 74 -3.80 8.18 10.43
CA MET A 74 -3.80 6.92 9.69
C MET A 74 -5.17 6.54 9.13
N LEU A 75 -6.25 7.14 9.62
CA LEU A 75 -7.62 6.85 9.20
C LEU A 75 -8.10 7.90 8.18
N ALA A 76 -8.04 7.55 6.91
CA ALA A 76 -8.55 8.36 5.79
C ALA A 76 -9.82 7.73 5.19
N LEU A 77 -10.85 7.51 6.03
CA LEU A 77 -12.04 6.71 5.69
C LEU A 77 -12.90 7.31 4.58
N ASP A 78 -12.85 8.64 4.40
CA ASP A 78 -13.60 9.35 3.36
C ASP A 78 -12.88 9.38 2.00
N ALA A 79 -11.63 8.90 1.94
CA ALA A 79 -10.86 8.87 0.70
C ALA A 79 -11.54 7.98 -0.35
N LYS A 80 -11.41 8.40 -1.61
CA LYS A 80 -11.98 7.69 -2.75
C LYS A 80 -10.86 7.16 -3.65
N PRO A 81 -11.06 5.99 -4.29
CA PRO A 81 -10.15 5.52 -5.32
C PRO A 81 -9.90 6.58 -6.40
N ASN A 82 -8.65 6.74 -6.82
CA ASN A 82 -8.27 7.58 -7.95
C ASN A 82 -8.12 6.74 -9.25
N ALA A 83 -7.71 7.39 -10.32
CA ALA A 83 -7.59 6.75 -11.63
C ALA A 83 -6.70 5.50 -11.63
N ALA A 84 -5.61 5.48 -10.82
CA ALA A 84 -4.74 4.31 -10.74
C ALA A 84 -5.46 3.10 -10.13
N HIS A 85 -6.18 3.29 -9.03
CA HIS A 85 -6.95 2.21 -8.41
C HIS A 85 -8.04 1.67 -9.35
N LEU A 86 -8.77 2.58 -10.01
CA LEU A 86 -9.85 2.22 -10.93
C LEU A 86 -9.34 1.47 -12.16
N LYS A 87 -8.21 1.89 -12.73
CA LYS A 87 -7.60 1.23 -13.89
C LYS A 87 -7.08 -0.17 -13.55
N LEU A 88 -6.47 -0.37 -12.38
CA LEU A 88 -6.06 -1.70 -11.92
C LEU A 88 -7.26 -2.65 -11.76
N ALA A 89 -8.35 -2.17 -11.20
CA ALA A 89 -9.58 -2.96 -11.08
C ALA A 89 -10.23 -3.24 -12.45
N GLU A 90 -10.12 -2.33 -13.40
CA GLU A 90 -10.54 -2.53 -14.79
C GLU A 90 -9.72 -3.64 -15.45
N TRP A 91 -8.38 -3.58 -15.39
CA TRP A 91 -7.51 -4.63 -15.95
C TRP A 91 -7.70 -5.99 -15.28
N GLU A 92 -8.04 -6.03 -13.99
CA GLU A 92 -8.38 -7.30 -13.33
C GLU A 92 -9.68 -7.90 -13.91
N ARG A 93 -10.72 -7.08 -14.12
CA ARG A 93 -11.97 -7.53 -14.76
C ARG A 93 -11.78 -8.01 -16.20
N GLU A 94 -10.83 -7.40 -16.92
CA GLU A 94 -10.44 -7.80 -18.27
C GLU A 94 -9.53 -9.05 -18.31
N GLY A 95 -9.13 -9.56 -17.14
CA GLY A 95 -8.24 -10.70 -17.01
C GLY A 95 -6.76 -10.40 -17.28
N LYS A 96 -6.38 -9.12 -17.37
CA LYS A 96 -5.00 -8.68 -17.60
C LYS A 96 -4.19 -8.57 -16.31
N CYS A 97 -4.73 -7.92 -15.28
CA CYS A 97 -4.06 -7.80 -13.98
C CYS A 97 -4.40 -9.01 -13.10
N ARG A 98 -3.37 -9.73 -12.65
CA ARG A 98 -3.52 -10.94 -11.84
C ARG A 98 -3.49 -10.67 -10.35
N ALA A 99 -2.77 -9.65 -9.91
CA ALA A 99 -2.71 -9.26 -8.51
C ALA A 99 -2.24 -7.82 -8.34
N VAL A 100 -2.71 -7.21 -7.27
CA VAL A 100 -2.19 -5.97 -6.71
C VAL A 100 -1.45 -6.30 -5.42
N VAL A 101 -0.13 -6.14 -5.40
CA VAL A 101 0.69 -6.23 -4.20
C VAL A 101 0.86 -4.81 -3.66
N THR A 102 0.35 -4.54 -2.47
CA THR A 102 0.35 -3.18 -1.94
C THR A 102 0.96 -3.08 -0.54
N GLN A 103 1.71 -2.01 -0.31
CA GLN A 103 2.17 -1.59 1.00
C GLN A 103 1.12 -0.73 1.73
N ASN A 104 0.08 -0.29 1.01
CA ASN A 104 -0.97 0.57 1.55
C ASN A 104 -1.93 -0.21 2.44
N ILE A 105 -2.45 0.48 3.44
CA ILE A 105 -3.39 -0.04 4.45
C ILE A 105 -4.78 0.59 4.33
N ASP A 106 -5.01 1.43 3.31
CA ASP A 106 -6.20 2.28 3.15
C ASP A 106 -7.43 1.56 2.57
N GLY A 107 -7.25 0.38 1.95
CA GLY A 107 -8.33 -0.39 1.34
C GLY A 107 -8.86 0.19 0.02
N LEU A 108 -8.18 1.18 -0.60
CA LEU A 108 -8.69 1.83 -1.81
C LEU A 108 -8.68 0.92 -3.04
N HIS A 109 -7.77 -0.05 -3.12
CA HIS A 109 -7.79 -1.04 -4.21
C HIS A 109 -9.06 -1.88 -4.18
N GLN A 110 -9.45 -2.39 -3.01
CA GLN A 110 -10.69 -3.14 -2.83
C GLN A 110 -11.92 -2.26 -3.06
N LYS A 111 -11.88 -1.01 -2.59
CA LYS A 111 -12.94 -0.01 -2.80
C LYS A 111 -13.13 0.33 -4.29
N ALA A 112 -12.06 0.25 -5.09
CA ALA A 112 -12.11 0.39 -6.55
C ALA A 112 -12.68 -0.84 -7.27
N GLY A 113 -12.71 -2.00 -6.60
CA GLY A 113 -13.23 -3.25 -7.14
C GLY A 113 -12.20 -4.33 -7.42
N SER A 114 -10.90 -4.10 -7.12
CA SER A 114 -9.88 -5.15 -7.18
C SER A 114 -10.16 -6.23 -6.14
N LYS A 115 -10.01 -7.49 -6.52
CA LYS A 115 -10.30 -8.67 -5.70
C LYS A 115 -9.03 -9.34 -5.18
N GLU A 116 -8.04 -9.52 -6.05
CA GLU A 116 -6.76 -10.12 -5.68
C GLU A 116 -5.79 -9.02 -5.22
N VAL A 117 -5.95 -8.60 -3.96
CA VAL A 117 -5.14 -7.56 -3.32
C VAL A 117 -4.35 -8.17 -2.16
N LEU A 118 -3.03 -8.13 -2.27
CA LEU A 118 -2.10 -8.63 -1.27
C LEU A 118 -1.59 -7.45 -0.43
N GLU A 119 -2.19 -7.27 0.74
CA GLU A 119 -1.89 -6.16 1.66
C GLU A 119 -0.71 -6.52 2.56
N LEU A 120 0.52 -6.18 2.13
CA LEU A 120 1.77 -6.52 2.85
C LEU A 120 1.82 -5.97 4.28
N HIS A 121 1.19 -4.83 4.51
CA HIS A 121 1.17 -4.17 5.82
C HIS A 121 -0.21 -4.21 6.50
N GLY A 122 -1.09 -5.10 6.05
CA GLY A 122 -2.43 -5.24 6.60
C GLY A 122 -3.40 -4.12 6.18
N SER A 123 -4.39 -3.80 7.03
CA SER A 123 -5.44 -2.84 6.71
C SER A 123 -5.97 -2.12 7.93
N VAL A 124 -6.24 -0.82 7.82
CA VAL A 124 -6.93 -0.03 8.85
C VAL A 124 -8.37 -0.48 9.05
N LEU A 125 -8.97 -1.15 8.05
CA LEU A 125 -10.38 -1.56 8.07
C LEU A 125 -10.62 -2.78 8.96
N ARG A 126 -9.59 -3.56 9.27
CA ARG A 126 -9.65 -4.73 10.14
C ARG A 126 -8.99 -4.44 11.48
N ASN A 127 -9.62 -4.87 12.56
CA ASN A 127 -9.09 -4.70 13.91
C ASN A 127 -9.42 -5.93 14.75
N TYR A 128 -8.58 -6.31 15.67
CA TYR A 128 -8.75 -7.52 16.48
C TYR A 128 -8.39 -7.28 17.94
N CYS A 129 -9.18 -7.88 18.83
CA CYS A 129 -8.77 -7.97 20.23
C CYS A 129 -7.48 -8.78 20.39
N MET A 130 -6.48 -8.21 21.02
CA MET A 130 -5.20 -8.89 21.27
C MET A 130 -5.34 -10.13 22.18
N ARG A 131 -6.37 -10.17 23.04
CA ARG A 131 -6.60 -11.26 23.99
C ARG A 131 -7.44 -12.39 23.43
N CYS A 132 -8.64 -12.09 22.87
CA CYS A 132 -9.60 -13.11 22.45
C CYS A 132 -9.77 -13.21 20.93
N ARG A 133 -9.06 -12.41 20.15
CA ARG A 133 -9.08 -12.36 18.67
C ARG A 133 -10.44 -11.97 18.06
N LYS A 134 -11.41 -11.53 18.87
CA LYS A 134 -12.67 -11.03 18.34
C LYS A 134 -12.42 -9.88 17.35
N PRO A 135 -12.99 -9.94 16.13
CA PRO A 135 -12.87 -8.88 15.14
C PRO A 135 -13.71 -7.66 15.49
N TYR A 136 -13.25 -6.49 15.06
CA TYR A 136 -13.92 -5.20 15.20
C TYR A 136 -13.81 -4.39 13.92
N PRO A 137 -14.87 -3.70 13.48
CA PRO A 137 -14.81 -2.80 12.34
C PRO A 137 -14.03 -1.52 12.71
N VAL A 138 -13.58 -0.81 11.68
CA VAL A 138 -12.80 0.43 11.87
C VAL A 138 -13.57 1.53 12.60
N GLU A 139 -14.90 1.57 12.47
CA GLU A 139 -15.78 2.54 13.12
C GLU A 139 -15.67 2.51 14.65
N ASP A 140 -15.44 1.34 15.23
CA ASP A 140 -15.24 1.18 16.68
C ASP A 140 -13.92 1.81 17.15
N ILE A 141 -12.94 1.90 16.26
CA ILE A 141 -11.67 2.59 16.54
C ILE A 141 -11.81 4.09 16.28
N ALA A 142 -12.41 4.46 15.13
CA ALA A 142 -12.47 5.84 14.67
C ALA A 142 -13.33 6.75 15.56
N LYS A 143 -14.48 6.26 16.05
CA LYS A 143 -15.43 7.02 16.87
C LYS A 143 -15.05 7.11 18.34
N GLY A 144 -14.14 6.25 18.80
CA GLY A 144 -13.76 6.18 20.20
C GLY A 144 -12.74 7.24 20.62
N THR A 145 -12.61 7.43 21.93
CA THR A 145 -11.51 8.17 22.56
C THR A 145 -10.69 7.22 23.44
N GLY A 146 -9.43 7.56 23.70
CA GLY A 146 -8.54 6.72 24.49
C GLY A 146 -8.25 5.37 23.84
N ILE A 147 -7.97 4.36 24.66
CA ILE A 147 -7.56 3.02 24.21
C ILE A 147 -8.81 2.18 23.95
N PRO A 148 -9.02 1.69 22.69
CA PRO A 148 -10.18 0.85 22.39
C PRO A 148 -10.04 -0.52 23.08
N ARG A 149 -11.10 -0.96 23.75
CA ARG A 149 -11.12 -2.19 24.53
C ARG A 149 -12.27 -3.11 24.12
N CYS A 150 -11.95 -4.39 24.08
CA CYS A 150 -12.90 -5.47 23.90
C CYS A 150 -13.70 -5.72 25.18
N SER A 151 -14.88 -6.32 25.05
CA SER A 151 -15.69 -6.78 26.21
C SER A 151 -14.95 -7.74 27.15
N CYS A 152 -13.90 -8.45 26.68
CA CYS A 152 -13.04 -9.26 27.50
C CYS A 152 -11.94 -8.49 28.25
N GLY A 153 -11.90 -7.14 28.13
CA GLY A 153 -10.89 -6.26 28.72
C GLY A 153 -9.59 -6.14 27.88
N GLY A 154 -9.40 -6.92 26.84
CA GLY A 154 -8.23 -6.84 25.97
C GLY A 154 -8.22 -5.57 25.10
N ILE A 155 -7.02 -5.09 24.74
CA ILE A 155 -6.86 -3.98 23.78
C ILE A 155 -7.24 -4.47 22.38
N ILE A 156 -7.95 -3.63 21.63
CA ILE A 156 -8.23 -3.90 20.22
C ILE A 156 -7.11 -3.26 19.41
N LYS A 157 -6.34 -4.07 18.67
CA LYS A 157 -5.24 -3.60 17.81
C LYS A 157 -5.68 -3.59 16.35
N PRO A 158 -5.34 -2.52 15.57
CA PRO A 158 -5.49 -2.56 14.13
C PRO A 158 -4.71 -3.72 13.50
N ASP A 159 -5.26 -4.34 12.47
CA ASP A 159 -4.56 -5.33 11.64
C ASP A 159 -3.58 -4.64 10.69
N VAL A 160 -2.74 -3.80 11.25
CA VAL A 160 -1.68 -3.07 10.56
C VAL A 160 -0.35 -3.56 11.11
N VAL A 161 0.57 -3.89 10.21
CA VAL A 161 1.94 -4.27 10.57
C VAL A 161 2.70 -3.01 11.00
N LEU A 162 3.05 -2.95 12.27
CA LEU A 162 3.85 -1.87 12.83
C LEU A 162 5.34 -2.12 12.57
N TYR A 163 6.16 -1.07 12.65
CA TYR A 163 7.61 -1.27 12.73
C TYR A 163 7.94 -2.26 13.86
N GLU A 164 8.97 -3.06 13.67
CA GLU A 164 9.38 -4.18 14.57
C GLU A 164 8.49 -5.44 14.46
N GLU A 165 7.36 -5.39 13.73
CA GLU A 165 6.52 -6.56 13.47
C GLU A 165 6.90 -7.23 12.15
N GLY A 166 6.74 -8.55 12.07
CA GLY A 166 6.94 -9.32 10.83
C GLY A 166 5.74 -9.23 9.89
N LEU A 167 6.00 -9.29 8.59
CA LEU A 167 4.95 -9.42 7.58
C LEU A 167 4.33 -10.83 7.62
N ASP A 168 3.07 -10.94 7.19
CA ASP A 168 2.40 -12.24 7.06
C ASP A 168 3.07 -13.12 5.99
N SER A 169 3.49 -14.31 6.39
CA SER A 169 4.22 -15.24 5.52
C SER A 169 3.40 -15.72 4.33
N TYR A 170 2.08 -15.87 4.47
CA TYR A 170 1.21 -16.25 3.35
C TYR A 170 1.18 -15.13 2.31
N THR A 171 1.00 -13.89 2.72
CA THR A 171 0.97 -12.72 1.85
C THR A 171 2.31 -12.53 1.13
N ILE A 172 3.45 -12.71 1.84
CA ILE A 172 4.79 -12.67 1.23
C ILE A 172 4.92 -13.74 0.15
N ASN A 173 4.67 -15.00 0.50
CA ASN A 173 4.87 -16.12 -0.42
C ASN A 173 3.99 -15.99 -1.67
N LYS A 174 2.75 -15.57 -1.50
CA LYS A 174 1.82 -15.32 -2.60
C LYS A 174 2.28 -14.16 -3.49
N SER A 175 2.80 -13.08 -2.89
CA SER A 175 3.38 -11.95 -3.63
C SER A 175 4.62 -12.36 -4.43
N VAL A 176 5.49 -13.18 -3.86
CA VAL A 176 6.66 -13.74 -4.55
C VAL A 176 6.21 -14.60 -5.75
N ASP A 177 5.20 -15.45 -5.55
CA ASP A 177 4.68 -16.32 -6.62
C ASP A 177 4.14 -15.48 -7.79
N TYR A 178 3.30 -14.48 -7.53
CA TYR A 178 2.79 -13.58 -8.57
C TYR A 178 3.92 -12.79 -9.26
N ASN A 179 4.82 -12.17 -8.50
CA ASN A 179 5.92 -11.38 -9.07
C ASN A 179 6.83 -12.23 -9.95
N SER A 180 7.12 -13.47 -9.55
CA SER A 180 8.03 -14.36 -10.30
C SER A 180 7.45 -14.86 -11.62
N LYS A 181 6.12 -14.92 -11.73
CA LYS A 181 5.38 -15.41 -12.90
C LYS A 181 4.89 -14.31 -13.83
N ALA A 182 4.95 -13.05 -13.40
CA ALA A 182 4.42 -11.93 -14.16
C ALA A 182 5.15 -11.73 -15.49
N ASP A 183 4.40 -11.46 -16.55
CA ASP A 183 4.97 -10.97 -17.82
C ASP A 183 5.41 -9.51 -17.67
N ILE A 184 4.58 -8.72 -16.99
CA ILE A 184 4.84 -7.33 -16.70
C ILE A 184 4.72 -7.10 -15.19
N LEU A 185 5.77 -6.56 -14.59
CA LEU A 185 5.69 -6.03 -13.23
C LEU A 185 5.68 -4.50 -13.29
N ILE A 186 4.57 -3.91 -12.87
CA ILE A 186 4.44 -2.44 -12.77
C ILE A 186 4.65 -2.04 -11.31
N ILE A 187 5.69 -1.26 -11.06
CA ILE A 187 5.98 -0.67 -9.76
C ILE A 187 5.48 0.78 -9.79
N GLY A 188 4.67 1.17 -8.81
CA GLY A 188 4.10 2.51 -8.78
C GLY A 188 3.96 3.13 -7.40
N GLY A 189 4.17 4.45 -7.32
CA GLY A 189 3.91 5.23 -6.12
C GLY A 189 4.67 4.76 -4.87
N THR A 190 5.92 4.30 -5.01
CA THR A 190 6.73 3.81 -3.88
C THR A 190 8.17 4.29 -3.96
N SER A 191 8.75 4.62 -2.81
CA SER A 191 10.18 4.95 -2.71
C SER A 191 11.08 3.71 -2.71
N LEU A 192 10.50 2.50 -2.56
CA LEU A 192 11.24 1.23 -2.40
C LEU A 192 12.24 1.26 -1.22
N ALA A 193 11.92 1.98 -0.15
CA ALA A 193 12.80 2.16 1.00
C ALA A 193 12.44 1.27 2.20
N VAL A 194 11.26 0.62 2.19
CA VAL A 194 10.77 -0.18 3.33
C VAL A 194 10.97 -1.66 3.05
N TYR A 195 11.89 -2.27 3.79
CA TYR A 195 12.15 -3.71 3.74
C TYR A 195 11.39 -4.44 4.86
N PRO A 196 10.99 -5.71 4.65
CA PRO A 196 11.30 -6.58 3.49
C PRO A 196 10.42 -6.35 2.25
N ALA A 197 9.36 -5.54 2.32
CA ALA A 197 8.41 -5.36 1.23
C ALA A 197 9.09 -4.93 -0.09
N ALA A 198 10.01 -3.96 -0.04
CA ALA A 198 10.72 -3.49 -1.23
C ALA A 198 11.52 -4.59 -1.94
N GLY A 199 12.03 -5.58 -1.20
CA GLY A 199 12.77 -6.70 -1.77
C GLY A 199 11.94 -7.69 -2.58
N LEU A 200 10.60 -7.64 -2.49
CA LEU A 200 9.73 -8.56 -3.23
C LEU A 200 9.78 -8.34 -4.75
N ILE A 201 10.17 -7.16 -5.21
CA ILE A 201 10.37 -6.87 -6.64
C ILE A 201 11.55 -7.65 -7.23
N ASP A 202 12.51 -8.09 -6.41
CA ASP A 202 13.69 -8.82 -6.84
C ASP A 202 13.38 -10.25 -7.30
N TYR A 203 12.19 -10.75 -7.02
CA TYR A 203 11.71 -12.04 -7.50
C TYR A 203 11.14 -11.99 -8.92
N TYR A 204 10.93 -10.82 -9.50
CA TYR A 204 10.52 -10.69 -10.89
C TYR A 204 11.58 -11.29 -11.84
N ARG A 205 11.13 -12.07 -12.84
CA ARG A 205 11.99 -12.80 -13.78
C ARG A 205 11.74 -12.43 -15.23
N GLY A 206 10.79 -11.55 -15.50
CA GLY A 206 10.47 -11.10 -16.86
C GLY A 206 11.41 -10.01 -17.38
N ASN A 207 11.05 -9.44 -18.50
CA ASN A 207 11.82 -8.39 -19.22
C ASN A 207 10.97 -7.15 -19.52
N LYS A 208 9.93 -6.93 -18.76
CA LYS A 208 9.05 -5.73 -18.83
C LYS A 208 8.82 -5.18 -17.42
N LEU A 209 9.91 -4.77 -16.78
CA LEU A 209 9.85 -4.07 -15.50
C LEU A 209 9.51 -2.61 -15.75
N VAL A 210 8.35 -2.18 -15.32
CA VAL A 210 7.86 -0.81 -15.46
C VAL A 210 7.91 -0.09 -14.12
N LEU A 211 8.38 1.16 -14.12
CA LEU A 211 8.38 2.00 -12.94
C LEU A 211 7.64 3.31 -13.25
N VAL A 212 6.57 3.56 -12.52
CA VAL A 212 5.79 4.80 -12.58
C VAL A 212 5.83 5.47 -11.21
N ASN A 213 6.65 6.49 -11.07
CA ASN A 213 6.83 7.16 -9.79
C ASN A 213 7.19 8.64 -9.99
N LYS A 214 6.66 9.51 -9.13
CA LYS A 214 6.92 10.96 -9.23
C LYS A 214 8.42 11.30 -9.06
N SER A 215 9.08 10.60 -8.14
CA SER A 215 10.50 10.80 -7.83
C SER A 215 11.34 9.59 -8.26
N PRO A 216 12.63 9.75 -8.56
CA PRO A 216 13.53 8.65 -8.82
C PRO A 216 13.60 7.64 -7.67
N THR A 217 13.86 6.38 -7.99
CA THR A 217 14.01 5.29 -7.04
C THR A 217 15.30 4.48 -7.31
N PRO A 218 15.77 3.67 -6.36
CA PRO A 218 16.90 2.77 -6.61
C PRO A 218 16.67 1.78 -7.78
N ALA A 219 15.41 1.49 -8.11
CA ALA A 219 15.05 0.54 -9.15
C ALA A 219 15.06 1.13 -10.58
N ASP A 220 15.18 2.44 -10.73
CA ASP A 220 15.17 3.12 -12.05
C ASP A 220 16.17 2.52 -13.03
N ARG A 221 17.38 2.16 -12.54
CA ARG A 221 18.46 1.59 -13.39
C ARG A 221 18.17 0.17 -13.88
N ARG A 222 17.22 -0.52 -13.25
CA ARG A 222 16.85 -1.90 -13.57
C ARG A 222 15.58 -1.97 -14.41
N ALA A 223 14.80 -0.89 -14.40
CA ALA A 223 13.52 -0.87 -15.10
C ALA A 223 13.72 -0.74 -16.61
N ASP A 224 12.93 -1.51 -17.36
CA ASP A 224 12.89 -1.47 -18.82
C ASP A 224 12.12 -0.24 -19.33
N LEU A 225 11.23 0.29 -18.49
CA LEU A 225 10.47 1.52 -18.75
C LEU A 225 10.30 2.32 -17.47
N VAL A 226 10.73 3.59 -17.48
CA VAL A 226 10.61 4.52 -16.36
C VAL A 226 9.80 5.75 -16.78
N ILE A 227 8.74 6.04 -16.02
CA ILE A 227 7.88 7.22 -16.21
C ILE A 227 7.88 8.03 -14.91
N HIS A 228 8.47 9.23 -14.91
CA HIS A 228 8.44 10.13 -13.76
C HIS A 228 7.22 11.05 -13.84
N ALA A 229 6.09 10.57 -13.28
CA ALA A 229 4.85 11.29 -13.18
C ALA A 229 3.97 10.74 -12.05
N PRO A 230 2.92 11.46 -11.63
CA PRO A 230 1.87 10.92 -10.77
C PRO A 230 1.22 9.69 -11.43
N ILE A 231 1.00 8.63 -10.67
CA ILE A 231 0.54 7.36 -11.24
C ILE A 231 -0.88 7.41 -11.77
N GLY A 232 -1.77 8.15 -11.10
CA GLY A 232 -3.14 8.33 -11.58
C GLY A 232 -3.19 9.11 -12.88
N GLU A 233 -2.33 10.14 -13.05
CA GLU A 233 -2.18 10.87 -14.31
C GLU A 233 -1.76 9.95 -15.45
N VAL A 234 -0.77 9.06 -15.22
CA VAL A 234 -0.32 8.09 -16.23
C VAL A 234 -1.43 7.09 -16.55
N PHE A 235 -2.06 6.50 -15.52
CA PHE A 235 -3.05 5.45 -15.70
C PHE A 235 -4.37 5.95 -16.31
N SER A 236 -4.69 7.23 -16.17
CA SER A 236 -5.83 7.84 -16.84
C SER A 236 -5.69 7.92 -18.37
N GLN A 237 -4.48 7.71 -18.89
CA GLN A 237 -4.18 7.75 -20.33
C GLN A 237 -4.06 6.35 -20.95
N LEU A 238 -4.21 5.30 -20.15
CA LEU A 238 -4.13 3.88 -20.57
C LEU A 238 -5.56 3.24 -20.71
#